data_862b024346361f6c119fa8c417b21915
#
_entry.id   862b024346361f6c119fa8c417b21915
#
_cell.length_a   1.000
_cell.length_b   1.000
_cell.length_c   1.000
_cell.angle_alpha   90.00
_cell.angle_beta   90.00
_cell.angle_gamma   90.00
#
_symmetry.space_group_name_H-M   'P 1'
#
loop_
_entity.id
_entity.type
_entity.pdbx_description
1 polymer ?
#
loop_
_entity_poly.entity_id
_entity_poly.type
_entity_poly.pdbx_seq_one_letter_code
_entity_poly.pdbx_strand_id
1 'polypeptide(L)'
;MLRRWALRQYGVSDAAVIMAVAFGVSALLGIVRQTMFGATFGDGAAAAAYYAAARLPETFISFVAGGAFTAALVPLLLAQADEAQQQHLFHVVLTTVGVAVAVLSLIGIIMCEWFVVTILLPGIDANTQQLTISVSRLLFVQPLLLALVSILSAALTAHKRFSLIAVAYIVHNPTIILGVWVAQQWPVLSIYAPAAGLVLAAAAKLVFVSMGIRGLNWRARWVWQPHLPQLHQVLWLAIMSAHHFVLQ
;
A
#
# COMPACT_ATOMS: atom_id res chain seq x y z
N MET A 1 18.33 -10.50 -19.39
CA MET A 1 19.03 -10.01 -18.19
C MET A 1 18.06 -9.61 -17.07
N LEU A 2 17.04 -8.80 -17.31
CA LEU A 2 16.08 -8.31 -16.30
C LEU A 2 15.41 -9.43 -15.50
N ARG A 3 14.93 -10.52 -16.15
CA ARG A 3 14.27 -11.65 -15.47
C ARG A 3 15.20 -12.37 -14.50
N ARG A 4 16.49 -12.52 -14.83
CA ARG A 4 17.47 -13.18 -13.92
C ARG A 4 17.77 -12.32 -12.69
N TRP A 5 17.87 -11.00 -12.86
CA TRP A 5 18.07 -10.07 -11.76
C TRP A 5 16.83 -10.01 -10.85
N ALA A 6 15.65 -9.91 -11.42
CA ALA A 6 14.38 -9.79 -10.68
C ALA A 6 14.09 -11.00 -9.77
N LEU A 7 14.58 -12.18 -10.16
CA LEU A 7 14.33 -13.46 -9.47
C LEU A 7 15.55 -13.96 -8.66
N ARG A 8 16.61 -13.17 -8.56
CA ARG A 8 17.81 -13.52 -7.81
C ARG A 8 17.49 -13.63 -6.32
N GLN A 9 18.02 -14.65 -5.69
CA GLN A 9 18.02 -14.78 -4.24
C GLN A 9 19.22 -14.04 -3.65
N TYR A 10 19.01 -13.39 -2.52
CA TYR A 10 20.04 -12.59 -1.86
C TYR A 10 20.34 -13.12 -0.46
N GLY A 11 21.59 -13.00 -0.03
CA GLY A 11 21.96 -13.15 1.37
C GLY A 11 21.31 -12.04 2.23
N VAL A 12 21.29 -12.24 3.53
CA VAL A 12 20.64 -11.27 4.46
C VAL A 12 21.33 -9.91 4.39
N SER A 13 22.67 -9.87 4.30
CA SER A 13 23.45 -8.64 4.17
C SER A 13 23.14 -7.88 2.87
N ASP A 14 23.15 -8.60 1.73
CA ASP A 14 22.89 -7.99 0.42
C ASP A 14 21.43 -7.47 0.35
N ALA A 15 20.49 -8.22 0.89
CA ALA A 15 19.10 -7.82 0.98
C ALA A 15 18.93 -6.54 1.82
N ALA A 16 19.62 -6.46 2.96
CA ALA A 16 19.59 -5.27 3.82
C ALA A 16 20.14 -4.04 3.08
N VAL A 17 21.28 -4.18 2.37
CA VAL A 17 21.86 -3.08 1.60
C VAL A 17 20.92 -2.64 0.47
N ILE A 18 20.37 -3.58 -0.31
CA ILE A 18 19.43 -3.28 -1.41
C ILE A 18 18.20 -2.52 -0.87
N MET A 19 17.63 -2.99 0.23
CA MET A 19 16.46 -2.34 0.82
C MET A 19 16.81 -0.97 1.42
N ALA A 20 17.95 -0.83 2.10
CA ALA A 20 18.41 0.45 2.64
C ALA A 20 18.62 1.49 1.53
N VAL A 21 19.27 1.11 0.42
CA VAL A 21 19.44 1.98 -0.75
C VAL A 21 18.08 2.35 -1.36
N ALA A 22 17.18 1.38 -1.53
CA ALA A 22 15.85 1.64 -2.07
C ALA A 22 15.04 2.60 -1.19
N PHE A 23 15.08 2.43 0.12
CA PHE A 23 14.43 3.34 1.07
C PHE A 23 15.07 4.73 1.04
N GLY A 24 16.41 4.83 1.02
CA GLY A 24 17.12 6.11 0.93
C GLY A 24 16.76 6.88 -0.34
N VAL A 25 16.77 6.22 -1.50
CA VAL A 25 16.34 6.82 -2.78
C VAL A 25 14.88 7.23 -2.73
N SER A 26 14.01 6.36 -2.19
CA SER A 26 12.58 6.67 -2.05
C SER A 26 12.34 7.85 -1.11
N ALA A 27 13.11 7.99 -0.03
CA ALA A 27 13.01 9.12 0.89
C ALA A 27 13.42 10.45 0.23
N LEU A 28 14.52 10.46 -0.52
CA LEU A 28 14.95 11.64 -1.30
C LEU A 28 13.89 12.05 -2.33
N LEU A 29 13.34 11.09 -3.06
CA LEU A 29 12.23 11.35 -3.99
C LEU A 29 10.97 11.82 -3.26
N GLY A 30 10.75 11.37 -2.01
CA GLY A 30 9.68 11.86 -1.14
C GLY A 30 9.84 13.34 -0.80
N ILE A 31 11.06 13.81 -0.54
CA ILE A 31 11.36 15.24 -0.33
C ILE A 31 11.03 16.03 -1.59
N VAL A 32 11.50 15.59 -2.77
CA VAL A 32 11.20 16.24 -4.05
C VAL A 32 9.69 16.31 -4.28
N ARG A 33 8.97 15.22 -4.05
CA ARG A 33 7.51 15.18 -4.14
C ARG A 33 6.86 16.23 -3.23
N GLN A 34 7.27 16.30 -1.97
CA GLN A 34 6.68 17.22 -0.99
C GLN A 34 6.96 18.68 -1.35
N THR A 35 8.19 18.98 -1.80
CA THR A 35 8.57 20.32 -2.26
C THR A 35 7.77 20.73 -3.49
N MET A 36 7.63 19.84 -4.49
CA MET A 36 6.83 20.13 -5.69
C MET A 36 5.34 20.30 -5.36
N PHE A 37 4.79 19.46 -4.46
CA PHE A 37 3.40 19.59 -4.02
C PHE A 37 3.18 20.94 -3.33
N GLY A 38 4.05 21.32 -2.39
CA GLY A 38 3.99 22.60 -1.69
C GLY A 38 4.14 23.80 -2.65
N ALA A 39 5.06 23.73 -3.62
CA ALA A 39 5.23 24.76 -4.63
C ALA A 39 4.01 24.90 -5.57
N THR A 40 3.26 23.82 -5.80
CA THR A 40 2.10 23.82 -6.71
C THR A 40 0.82 24.26 -6.01
N PHE A 41 0.56 23.79 -4.81
CA PHE A 41 -0.72 23.98 -4.12
C PHE A 41 -0.61 24.91 -2.89
N GLY A 42 0.62 25.19 -2.41
CA GLY A 42 0.84 26.01 -1.23
C GLY A 42 0.17 25.43 0.02
N ASP A 43 -0.39 26.30 0.82
CA ASP A 43 -1.18 26.05 2.03
C ASP A 43 -2.69 26.33 1.84
N GLY A 44 -3.12 26.43 0.58
CA GLY A 44 -4.50 26.77 0.22
C GLY A 44 -5.51 25.64 0.51
N ALA A 45 -6.79 25.95 0.30
CA ALA A 45 -7.91 25.03 0.53
C ALA A 45 -7.76 23.69 -0.22
N ALA A 46 -7.19 23.69 -1.42
CA ALA A 46 -6.93 22.48 -2.20
C ALA A 46 -5.91 21.54 -1.51
N ALA A 47 -4.81 22.11 -1.00
CA ALA A 47 -3.82 21.32 -0.25
C ALA A 47 -4.42 20.79 1.06
N ALA A 48 -5.16 21.62 1.79
CA ALA A 48 -5.84 21.19 3.01
C ALA A 48 -6.83 20.04 2.74
N ALA A 49 -7.63 20.14 1.67
CA ALA A 49 -8.55 19.09 1.24
C ALA A 49 -7.82 17.78 0.87
N TYR A 50 -6.67 17.87 0.19
CA TYR A 50 -5.86 16.70 -0.17
C TYR A 50 -5.33 15.97 1.08
N TYR A 51 -4.73 16.71 2.01
CA TYR A 51 -4.21 16.10 3.24
C TYR A 51 -5.33 15.57 4.13
N ALA A 52 -6.45 16.28 4.24
CA ALA A 52 -7.63 15.80 4.96
C ALA A 52 -8.18 14.51 4.31
N ALA A 53 -8.28 14.50 2.97
CA ALA A 53 -8.75 13.33 2.23
C ALA A 53 -7.86 12.09 2.41
N ALA A 54 -6.55 12.27 2.52
CA ALA A 54 -5.59 11.18 2.70
C ALA A 54 -5.66 10.55 4.11
N ARG A 55 -6.09 11.30 5.13
CA ARG A 55 -6.11 10.84 6.53
C ARG A 55 -6.95 9.58 6.75
N LEU A 56 -8.12 9.49 6.15
CA LEU A 56 -9.00 8.35 6.33
C LEU A 56 -8.39 7.06 5.74
N PRO A 57 -8.02 7.02 4.44
CA PRO A 57 -7.35 5.85 3.88
C PRO A 57 -6.03 5.49 4.57
N GLU A 58 -5.22 6.49 4.98
CA GLU A 58 -3.96 6.27 5.70
C GLU A 58 -4.19 5.59 7.06
N THR A 59 -5.22 5.96 7.78
CA THR A 59 -5.60 5.29 9.04
C THR A 59 -5.92 3.82 8.76
N PHE A 60 -6.72 3.54 7.74
CA PHE A 60 -7.00 2.15 7.33
C PHE A 60 -5.73 1.40 6.91
N ILE A 61 -4.84 2.04 6.15
CA ILE A 61 -3.57 1.45 5.71
C ILE A 61 -2.68 1.12 6.92
N SER A 62 -2.60 1.98 7.92
CA SER A 62 -1.77 1.73 9.11
C SER A 62 -2.23 0.51 9.90
N PHE A 63 -3.54 0.27 9.98
CA PHE A 63 -4.10 -0.94 10.59
C PHE A 63 -3.89 -2.21 9.74
N VAL A 64 -3.95 -2.08 8.41
CA VAL A 64 -4.00 -3.24 7.50
C VAL A 64 -2.65 -3.54 6.86
N ALA A 65 -1.86 -2.54 6.50
CA ALA A 65 -0.68 -2.69 5.65
C ALA A 65 0.63 -2.16 6.23
N GLY A 66 0.66 -1.68 7.47
CA GLY A 66 1.83 -1.05 8.12
C GLY A 66 3.07 -1.96 8.31
N GLY A 67 3.31 -2.91 7.37
CA GLY A 67 4.36 -3.93 7.50
C GLY A 67 3.98 -5.10 8.41
N ALA A 68 2.90 -4.98 9.17
CA ALA A 68 2.44 -5.97 10.13
C ALA A 68 2.11 -7.31 9.47
N PHE A 69 1.46 -7.29 8.29
CA PHE A 69 1.19 -8.53 7.55
C PHE A 69 2.47 -9.21 7.04
N THR A 70 3.44 -8.43 6.55
CA THR A 70 4.74 -9.00 6.13
C THR A 70 5.46 -9.62 7.32
N ALA A 71 5.54 -8.91 8.45
CA ALA A 71 6.19 -9.40 9.66
C ALA A 71 5.52 -10.63 10.25
N ALA A 72 4.18 -10.71 10.21
CA ALA A 72 3.42 -11.85 10.70
C ALA A 72 3.46 -13.07 9.75
N LEU A 73 3.35 -12.82 8.44
CA LEU A 73 3.19 -13.89 7.46
C LEU A 73 4.51 -14.58 7.10
N VAL A 74 5.65 -13.87 7.08
CA VAL A 74 6.95 -14.45 6.73
C VAL A 74 7.32 -15.64 7.63
N PRO A 75 7.32 -15.54 8.98
CA PRO A 75 7.67 -16.68 9.82
C PRO A 75 6.69 -17.85 9.67
N LEU A 76 5.40 -17.58 9.47
CA LEU A 76 4.40 -18.62 9.28
C LEU A 76 4.55 -19.33 7.94
N LEU A 77 4.93 -18.64 6.86
CA LEU A 77 5.29 -19.27 5.59
C LEU A 77 6.53 -20.16 5.75
N LEU A 78 7.56 -19.68 6.44
CA LEU A 78 8.80 -20.43 6.66
C LEU A 78 8.60 -21.66 7.58
N ALA A 79 7.60 -21.65 8.45
CA ALA A 79 7.26 -22.75 9.33
C ALA A 79 6.49 -23.90 8.63
N GLN A 80 6.00 -23.69 7.39
CA GLN A 80 5.33 -24.77 6.64
C GLN A 80 6.33 -25.84 6.20
N ALA A 81 5.89 -27.10 6.23
CA ALA A 81 6.74 -28.25 5.95
C ALA A 81 7.22 -28.34 4.49
N ASP A 82 6.40 -27.86 3.56
CA ASP A 82 6.69 -27.91 2.13
C ASP A 82 6.14 -26.70 1.37
N GLU A 83 6.57 -26.53 0.12
CA GLU A 83 6.17 -25.41 -0.74
C GLU A 83 4.67 -25.42 -1.07
N ALA A 84 4.03 -26.59 -1.13
CA ALA A 84 2.61 -26.69 -1.40
C ALA A 84 1.78 -26.11 -0.25
N GLN A 85 2.19 -26.37 0.99
CA GLN A 85 1.55 -25.80 2.19
C GLN A 85 1.82 -24.29 2.29
N GLN A 86 3.03 -23.82 1.95
CA GLN A 86 3.34 -22.40 1.87
C GLN A 86 2.43 -21.71 0.86
N GLN A 87 2.29 -22.27 -0.33
CA GLN A 87 1.43 -21.74 -1.39
C GLN A 87 -0.04 -21.76 -0.97
N HIS A 88 -0.49 -22.80 -0.30
CA HIS A 88 -1.87 -22.89 0.19
C HIS A 88 -2.16 -21.80 1.21
N LEU A 89 -1.33 -21.65 2.25
CA LEU A 89 -1.46 -20.59 3.25
C LEU A 89 -1.44 -19.20 2.62
N PHE A 90 -0.52 -18.96 1.70
CA PHE A 90 -0.44 -17.70 0.96
C PHE A 90 -1.76 -17.37 0.25
N HIS A 91 -2.36 -18.34 -0.47
CA HIS A 91 -3.62 -18.10 -1.19
C HIS A 91 -4.81 -17.89 -0.25
N VAL A 92 -4.88 -18.60 0.88
CA VAL A 92 -5.92 -18.38 1.90
C VAL A 92 -5.80 -16.97 2.46
N VAL A 93 -4.60 -16.54 2.85
CA VAL A 93 -4.37 -15.18 3.38
C VAL A 93 -4.68 -14.12 2.32
N LEU A 94 -4.18 -14.30 1.08
CA LEU A 94 -4.40 -13.37 -0.02
C LEU A 94 -5.90 -13.18 -0.31
N THR A 95 -6.66 -14.27 -0.36
CA THR A 95 -8.09 -14.24 -0.65
C THR A 95 -8.87 -13.63 0.52
N THR A 96 -8.65 -14.11 1.74
CA THR A 96 -9.46 -13.71 2.90
C THR A 96 -9.17 -12.25 3.29
N VAL A 97 -7.90 -11.87 3.39
CA VAL A 97 -7.52 -10.49 3.71
C VAL A 97 -7.87 -9.55 2.55
N GLY A 98 -7.65 -9.98 1.30
CA GLY A 98 -8.04 -9.20 0.12
C GLY A 98 -9.54 -8.88 0.11
N VAL A 99 -10.39 -9.87 0.36
CA VAL A 99 -11.86 -9.66 0.45
C VAL A 99 -12.22 -8.77 1.64
N ALA A 100 -11.64 -9.03 2.82
CA ALA A 100 -11.93 -8.23 4.01
C ALA A 100 -11.57 -6.75 3.78
N VAL A 101 -10.39 -6.47 3.23
CA VAL A 101 -9.96 -5.09 2.95
C VAL A 101 -10.78 -4.46 1.81
N ALA A 102 -11.18 -5.23 0.80
CA ALA A 102 -12.07 -4.73 -0.25
C ALA A 102 -13.43 -4.30 0.31
N VAL A 103 -14.02 -5.11 1.20
CA VAL A 103 -15.27 -4.77 1.90
C VAL A 103 -15.09 -3.53 2.77
N LEU A 104 -14.01 -3.46 3.56
CA LEU A 104 -13.72 -2.29 4.39
C LEU A 104 -13.48 -1.02 3.55
N SER A 105 -12.78 -1.13 2.42
CA SER A 105 -12.59 -0.01 1.50
C SER A 105 -13.92 0.46 0.90
N LEU A 106 -14.81 -0.47 0.54
CA LEU A 106 -16.14 -0.15 0.04
C LEU A 106 -16.99 0.56 1.11
N ILE A 107 -16.98 0.07 2.34
CA ILE A 107 -17.65 0.72 3.48
C ILE A 107 -17.07 2.13 3.67
N GLY A 108 -15.74 2.29 3.62
CA GLY A 108 -15.08 3.59 3.70
C GLY A 108 -15.52 4.56 2.60
N ILE A 109 -15.67 4.09 1.35
CA ILE A 109 -16.19 4.89 0.22
C ILE A 109 -17.64 5.35 0.49
N ILE A 110 -18.49 4.45 0.98
CA ILE A 110 -19.89 4.74 1.26
C ILE A 110 -20.04 5.72 2.43
N MET A 111 -19.29 5.51 3.51
CA MET A 111 -19.36 6.33 4.72
C MET A 111 -18.53 7.61 4.65
N CYS A 112 -17.75 7.80 3.58
CA CYS A 112 -16.80 8.89 3.42
C CYS A 112 -17.46 10.28 3.63
N GLU A 113 -18.63 10.50 3.07
CA GLU A 113 -19.36 11.76 3.18
C GLU A 113 -19.74 12.08 4.64
N TRP A 114 -20.34 11.12 5.33
CA TRP A 114 -20.69 11.27 6.74
C TRP A 114 -19.44 11.58 7.58
N PHE A 115 -18.34 10.87 7.33
CA PHE A 115 -17.09 11.02 8.09
C PHE A 115 -16.45 12.40 7.86
N VAL A 116 -16.41 12.87 6.61
CA VAL A 116 -15.84 14.17 6.25
C VAL A 116 -16.65 15.31 6.84
N VAL A 117 -17.98 15.27 6.70
CA VAL A 117 -18.85 16.37 7.13
C VAL A 117 -18.97 16.45 8.65
N THR A 118 -19.04 15.29 9.35
CA THR A 118 -19.31 15.28 10.79
C THR A 118 -18.06 15.25 11.65
N ILE A 119 -16.98 14.63 11.19
CA ILE A 119 -15.79 14.38 12.04
C ILE A 119 -14.58 15.15 11.54
N LEU A 120 -14.31 15.11 10.23
CA LEU A 120 -13.02 15.60 9.72
C LEU A 120 -13.03 17.11 9.48
N LEU A 121 -14.09 17.64 8.89
CA LEU A 121 -14.23 19.05 8.49
C LEU A 121 -15.61 19.63 8.91
N PRO A 122 -16.01 19.55 10.19
CA PRO A 122 -17.28 20.13 10.63
C PRO A 122 -17.23 21.66 10.50
N GLY A 123 -18.25 22.24 9.83
CA GLY A 123 -18.37 23.69 9.70
C GLY A 123 -17.46 24.36 8.65
N ILE A 124 -16.70 23.60 7.90
CA ILE A 124 -15.94 24.10 6.74
C ILE A 124 -16.87 24.30 5.54
N ASP A 125 -16.48 25.17 4.60
CA ASP A 125 -17.27 25.45 3.42
C ASP A 125 -17.60 24.19 2.60
N ALA A 126 -18.77 24.18 1.96
CA ALA A 126 -19.29 23.02 1.23
C ALA A 126 -18.40 22.59 0.05
N ASN A 127 -17.68 23.54 -0.59
CA ASN A 127 -16.82 23.24 -1.71
C ASN A 127 -15.60 22.42 -1.26
N THR A 128 -14.95 22.84 -0.16
CA THR A 128 -13.80 22.11 0.43
C THR A 128 -14.23 20.73 0.94
N GLN A 129 -15.41 20.62 1.58
CA GLN A 129 -15.95 19.31 1.98
C GLN A 129 -16.16 18.41 0.77
N GLN A 130 -16.82 18.88 -0.28
CA GLN A 130 -17.12 18.09 -1.48
C GLN A 130 -15.84 17.65 -2.21
N LEU A 131 -14.84 18.52 -2.28
CA LEU A 131 -13.53 18.20 -2.84
C LEU A 131 -12.84 17.11 -2.02
N THR A 132 -12.84 17.23 -0.69
CA THR A 132 -12.28 16.24 0.23
C THR A 132 -12.99 14.89 0.09
N ILE A 133 -14.32 14.86 0.03
CA ILE A 133 -15.11 13.64 -0.15
C ILE A 133 -14.72 12.92 -1.45
N SER A 134 -14.68 13.67 -2.54
CA SER A 134 -14.39 13.10 -3.87
C SER A 134 -12.98 12.52 -3.93
N VAL A 135 -12.00 13.22 -3.38
CA VAL A 135 -10.61 12.75 -3.32
C VAL A 135 -10.46 11.58 -2.35
N SER A 136 -11.11 11.59 -1.19
CA SER A 136 -11.10 10.46 -0.24
C SER A 136 -11.67 9.19 -0.87
N ARG A 137 -12.79 9.28 -1.60
CA ARG A 137 -13.38 8.14 -2.31
C ARG A 137 -12.38 7.52 -3.31
N LEU A 138 -11.63 8.34 -4.03
CA LEU A 138 -10.57 7.86 -4.92
C LEU A 138 -9.46 7.15 -4.14
N LEU A 139 -9.02 7.75 -3.02
CA LEU A 139 -7.92 7.21 -2.22
C LEU A 139 -8.29 5.94 -1.46
N PHE A 140 -9.57 5.65 -1.17
CA PHE A 140 -9.99 4.41 -0.53
C PHE A 140 -9.74 3.13 -1.36
N VAL A 141 -9.36 3.26 -2.63
CA VAL A 141 -8.85 2.13 -3.43
C VAL A 141 -7.45 1.70 -2.97
N GLN A 142 -6.66 2.62 -2.43
CA GLN A 142 -5.26 2.40 -2.07
C GLN A 142 -5.06 1.35 -0.95
N PRO A 143 -5.85 1.29 0.14
CA PRO A 143 -5.69 0.27 1.18
C PRO A 143 -5.74 -1.16 0.64
N LEU A 144 -6.66 -1.45 -0.28
CA LEU A 144 -6.74 -2.77 -0.92
C LEU A 144 -5.46 -3.09 -1.70
N LEU A 145 -5.00 -2.16 -2.54
CA LEU A 145 -3.78 -2.38 -3.33
C LEU A 145 -2.56 -2.61 -2.45
N LEU A 146 -2.41 -1.82 -1.37
CA LEU A 146 -1.28 -1.93 -0.46
C LEU A 146 -1.35 -3.18 0.43
N ALA A 147 -2.53 -3.63 0.83
CA ALA A 147 -2.69 -4.90 1.53
C ALA A 147 -2.23 -6.08 0.65
N LEU A 148 -2.65 -6.10 -0.61
CA LEU A 148 -2.18 -7.10 -1.57
C LEU A 148 -0.65 -7.03 -1.76
N VAL A 149 -0.07 -5.83 -1.93
CA VAL A 149 1.38 -5.63 -2.01
C VAL A 149 2.09 -6.20 -0.79
N SER A 150 1.57 -5.97 0.42
CA SER A 150 2.17 -6.46 1.67
C SER A 150 2.19 -8.00 1.72
N ILE A 151 1.10 -8.66 1.37
CA ILE A 151 0.99 -10.13 1.34
C ILE A 151 1.93 -10.74 0.28
N LEU A 152 1.95 -10.18 -0.93
CA LEU A 152 2.85 -10.63 -1.99
C LEU A 152 4.33 -10.40 -1.60
N SER A 153 4.63 -9.27 -0.98
CA SER A 153 5.98 -8.97 -0.48
C SER A 153 6.44 -9.95 0.59
N ALA A 154 5.53 -10.41 1.47
CA ALA A 154 5.84 -11.44 2.45
C ALA A 154 6.30 -12.75 1.80
N ALA A 155 5.60 -13.22 0.76
CA ALA A 155 6.00 -14.41 0.02
C ALA A 155 7.38 -14.24 -0.66
N LEU A 156 7.64 -13.08 -1.28
CA LEU A 156 8.95 -12.80 -1.88
C LEU A 156 10.05 -12.73 -0.84
N THR A 157 9.79 -12.14 0.33
CA THR A 157 10.72 -12.05 1.45
C THR A 157 11.06 -13.43 1.99
N ALA A 158 10.07 -14.31 2.17
CA ALA A 158 10.29 -15.70 2.59
C ALA A 158 11.21 -16.45 1.61
N HIS A 159 11.14 -16.14 0.31
CA HIS A 159 11.98 -16.71 -0.73
C HIS A 159 13.26 -15.89 -1.02
N LYS A 160 13.61 -14.94 -0.16
CA LYS A 160 14.82 -14.09 -0.27
C LYS A 160 14.92 -13.30 -1.59
N ARG A 161 13.77 -12.87 -2.17
CA ARG A 161 13.69 -12.15 -3.45
C ARG A 161 13.33 -10.68 -3.22
N PHE A 162 14.31 -9.83 -3.01
CA PHE A 162 14.12 -8.44 -2.59
C PHE A 162 14.14 -7.43 -3.74
N SER A 163 14.67 -7.79 -4.93
CA SER A 163 14.86 -6.86 -6.05
C SER A 163 13.58 -6.13 -6.45
N LEU A 164 12.48 -6.87 -6.67
CA LEU A 164 11.21 -6.28 -7.12
C LEU A 164 10.50 -5.51 -6.01
N ILE A 165 10.70 -5.90 -4.76
CA ILE A 165 10.23 -5.12 -3.61
C ILE A 165 10.95 -3.77 -3.57
N ALA A 166 12.28 -3.76 -3.74
CA ALA A 166 13.08 -2.54 -3.76
C ALA A 166 12.66 -1.60 -4.90
N VAL A 167 12.45 -2.12 -6.12
CA VAL A 167 11.94 -1.34 -7.25
C VAL A 167 10.56 -0.76 -6.95
N ALA A 168 9.67 -1.55 -6.35
CA ALA A 168 8.33 -1.10 -5.99
C ALA A 168 8.36 0.09 -5.02
N TYR A 169 9.32 0.13 -4.08
CA TYR A 169 9.52 1.29 -3.21
C TYR A 169 10.04 2.52 -3.96
N ILE A 170 11.00 2.34 -4.88
CA ILE A 170 11.57 3.46 -5.65
C ILE A 170 10.53 4.09 -6.57
N VAL A 171 9.72 3.28 -7.26
CA VAL A 171 8.72 3.75 -8.24
C VAL A 171 7.57 4.53 -7.59
N HIS A 172 7.34 4.36 -6.29
CA HIS A 172 6.23 4.99 -5.59
C HIS A 172 6.21 6.52 -5.70
N ASN A 173 7.30 7.17 -5.29
CA ASN A 173 7.36 8.63 -5.27
C ASN A 173 7.39 9.27 -6.67
N PRO A 174 8.15 8.76 -7.67
CA PRO A 174 8.08 9.25 -9.05
C PRO A 174 6.68 9.24 -9.65
N THR A 175 5.89 8.22 -9.35
CA THR A 175 4.50 8.16 -9.85
C THR A 175 3.63 9.29 -9.29
N ILE A 176 3.82 9.64 -8.01
CA ILE A 176 3.08 10.75 -7.39
C ILE A 176 3.63 12.10 -7.90
N ILE A 177 4.96 12.23 -8.06
CA ILE A 177 5.61 13.41 -8.66
C ILE A 177 5.03 13.67 -10.06
N LEU A 178 4.86 12.62 -10.86
CA LEU A 178 4.20 12.74 -12.16
C LEU A 178 2.77 13.27 -12.02
N GLY A 179 2.00 12.82 -11.02
CA GLY A 179 0.67 13.35 -10.73
C GLY A 179 0.69 14.86 -10.39
N VAL A 180 1.65 15.31 -9.59
CA VAL A 180 1.83 16.74 -9.27
C VAL A 180 2.22 17.52 -10.54
N TRP A 181 3.12 17.00 -11.35
CA TRP A 181 3.53 17.62 -12.61
C TRP A 181 2.35 17.73 -13.59
N VAL A 182 1.51 16.70 -13.68
CA VAL A 182 0.28 16.72 -14.47
C VAL A 182 -0.66 17.83 -14.00
N ALA A 183 -0.82 18.01 -12.69
CA ALA A 183 -1.64 19.10 -12.14
C ALA A 183 -1.12 20.49 -12.52
N GLN A 184 0.21 20.66 -12.62
CA GLN A 184 0.82 21.93 -13.10
C GLN A 184 0.51 22.20 -14.57
N GLN A 185 0.49 21.17 -15.42
CA GLN A 185 0.17 21.33 -16.85
C GLN A 185 -1.34 21.52 -17.10
N TRP A 186 -2.16 20.87 -16.28
CA TRP A 186 -3.62 20.91 -16.38
C TRP A 186 -4.26 21.30 -15.04
N PRO A 187 -4.30 22.61 -14.71
CA PRO A 187 -4.81 23.09 -13.41
C PRO A 187 -6.25 22.68 -13.10
N VAL A 188 -7.06 22.38 -14.12
CA VAL A 188 -8.43 21.86 -13.97
C VAL A 188 -8.47 20.54 -13.19
N LEU A 189 -7.40 19.72 -13.25
CA LEU A 189 -7.30 18.46 -12.50
C LEU A 189 -6.98 18.70 -11.02
N SER A 190 -6.43 19.87 -10.66
CA SER A 190 -6.14 20.24 -9.28
C SER A 190 -5.53 19.08 -8.48
N ILE A 191 -6.00 18.83 -7.26
CA ILE A 191 -5.53 17.76 -6.36
C ILE A 191 -5.96 16.36 -6.79
N TYR A 192 -6.83 16.20 -7.78
CA TYR A 192 -7.18 14.88 -8.31
C TYR A 192 -5.99 14.19 -9.00
N ALA A 193 -5.12 14.97 -9.68
CA ALA A 193 -3.98 14.40 -10.37
C ALA A 193 -2.94 13.79 -9.39
N PRO A 194 -2.48 14.44 -8.32
CA PRO A 194 -1.61 13.81 -7.33
C PRO A 194 -2.33 12.69 -6.55
N ALA A 195 -3.64 12.79 -6.30
CA ALA A 195 -4.41 11.71 -5.68
C ALA A 195 -4.47 10.46 -6.58
N ALA A 196 -4.74 10.63 -7.88
CA ALA A 196 -4.63 9.55 -8.86
C ALA A 196 -3.20 8.98 -8.93
N GLY A 197 -2.19 9.85 -8.87
CA GLY A 197 -0.78 9.48 -8.78
C GLY A 197 -0.50 8.55 -7.59
N LEU A 198 -1.12 8.79 -6.44
CA LEU A 198 -0.97 7.98 -5.23
C LEU A 198 -1.59 6.57 -5.42
N VAL A 199 -2.77 6.49 -6.03
CA VAL A 199 -3.42 5.20 -6.36
C VAL A 199 -2.62 4.44 -7.42
N LEU A 200 -2.16 5.13 -8.47
CA LEU A 200 -1.31 4.54 -9.51
C LEU A 200 0.04 4.07 -8.95
N ALA A 201 0.61 4.77 -7.96
CA ALA A 201 1.82 4.33 -7.27
C ALA A 201 1.59 3.00 -6.52
N ALA A 202 0.45 2.84 -5.85
CA ALA A 202 0.08 1.58 -5.21
C ALA A 202 -0.14 0.46 -6.24
N ALA A 203 -0.80 0.77 -7.35
CA ALA A 203 -0.98 -0.18 -8.46
C ALA A 203 0.35 -0.58 -9.11
N ALA A 204 1.26 0.35 -9.33
CA ALA A 204 2.61 0.06 -9.84
C ALA A 204 3.39 -0.86 -8.89
N LYS A 205 3.35 -0.60 -7.57
CA LYS A 205 3.91 -1.52 -6.58
C LYS A 205 3.34 -2.93 -6.73
N LEU A 206 2.02 -3.05 -6.84
CA LEU A 206 1.34 -4.35 -6.99
C LEU A 206 1.81 -5.07 -8.26
N VAL A 207 1.97 -4.36 -9.37
CA VAL A 207 2.48 -4.94 -10.63
C VAL A 207 3.88 -5.50 -10.44
N PHE A 208 4.83 -4.71 -9.89
CA PHE A 208 6.22 -5.18 -9.71
C PHE A 208 6.30 -6.39 -8.77
N VAL A 209 5.59 -6.37 -7.65
CA VAL A 209 5.61 -7.47 -6.70
C VAL A 209 4.92 -8.71 -7.28
N SER A 210 3.83 -8.55 -8.04
CA SER A 210 3.15 -9.65 -8.74
C SER A 210 4.03 -10.34 -9.79
N MET A 211 4.91 -9.58 -10.47
CA MET A 211 5.91 -10.17 -11.39
C MET A 211 6.87 -11.09 -10.63
N GLY A 212 7.19 -10.78 -9.38
CA GLY A 212 8.01 -11.62 -8.50
C GLY A 212 7.33 -12.94 -8.16
N ILE A 213 6.04 -12.91 -7.84
CA ILE A 213 5.25 -14.11 -7.53
C ILE A 213 5.14 -15.04 -8.74
N ARG A 214 4.94 -14.49 -9.95
CA ARG A 214 4.98 -15.30 -11.18
C ARG A 214 6.32 -16.04 -11.36
N GLY A 215 7.41 -15.47 -10.87
CA GLY A 215 8.74 -16.09 -10.88
C GLY A 215 8.88 -17.24 -9.88
N LEU A 216 8.01 -17.37 -8.88
CA LEU A 216 7.92 -18.52 -7.98
C LEU A 216 7.10 -19.68 -8.58
N ASN A 217 6.55 -19.51 -9.79
CA ASN A 217 5.57 -20.42 -10.40
C ASN A 217 4.28 -20.58 -9.57
N TRP A 218 4.03 -19.69 -8.65
CA TRP A 218 2.81 -19.65 -7.87
C TRP A 218 1.71 -19.00 -8.72
N ARG A 219 0.71 -19.81 -9.09
CA ARG A 219 -0.46 -19.33 -9.83
C ARG A 219 -1.46 -18.82 -8.81
N ALA A 220 -1.98 -17.63 -9.04
CA ALA A 220 -3.08 -17.11 -8.24
C ALA A 220 -4.26 -18.08 -8.25
N ARG A 221 -4.70 -18.52 -7.07
CA ARG A 221 -5.85 -19.38 -6.87
C ARG A 221 -6.77 -18.73 -5.86
N TRP A 222 -8.05 -18.78 -6.12
CA TRP A 222 -9.04 -18.35 -5.15
C TRP A 222 -9.25 -19.48 -4.13
N VAL A 223 -8.85 -19.26 -2.88
CA VAL A 223 -8.99 -20.24 -1.80
C VAL A 223 -9.67 -19.54 -0.62
N TRP A 224 -10.93 -19.86 -0.39
CA TRP A 224 -11.71 -19.29 0.70
C TRP A 224 -11.78 -20.28 1.87
N GLN A 225 -10.95 -20.05 2.90
CA GLN A 225 -10.91 -20.87 4.11
C GLN A 225 -10.71 -19.96 5.35
N PRO A 226 -11.75 -19.21 5.76
CA PRO A 226 -11.63 -18.26 6.87
C PRO A 226 -11.39 -18.92 8.24
N HIS A 227 -11.64 -20.21 8.36
CA HIS A 227 -11.46 -20.98 9.60
C HIS A 227 -10.07 -21.59 9.75
N LEU A 228 -9.13 -21.32 8.83
CA LEU A 228 -7.77 -21.87 8.93
C LEU A 228 -7.07 -21.31 10.18
N PRO A 229 -6.58 -22.15 11.12
CA PRO A 229 -5.94 -21.68 12.37
C PRO A 229 -4.76 -20.72 12.12
N GLN A 230 -3.95 -20.98 11.09
CA GLN A 230 -2.82 -20.15 10.71
C GLN A 230 -3.26 -18.74 10.26
N LEU A 231 -4.44 -18.62 9.64
CA LEU A 231 -5.00 -17.31 9.27
C LEU A 231 -5.29 -16.47 10.51
N HIS A 232 -5.88 -17.06 11.55
CA HIS A 232 -6.13 -16.36 12.82
C HIS A 232 -4.82 -15.91 13.47
N GLN A 233 -3.77 -16.73 13.41
CA GLN A 233 -2.44 -16.34 13.89
C GLN A 233 -1.87 -15.15 13.12
N VAL A 234 -1.97 -15.14 11.76
CA VAL A 234 -1.56 -14.00 10.93
C VAL A 234 -2.30 -12.73 11.33
N LEU A 235 -3.64 -12.81 11.44
CA LEU A 235 -4.48 -11.65 11.79
C LEU A 235 -4.16 -11.14 13.19
N TRP A 236 -4.03 -12.04 14.18
CA TRP A 236 -3.70 -11.67 15.55
C TRP A 236 -2.32 -11.00 15.65
N LEU A 237 -1.29 -11.57 15.03
CA LEU A 237 0.06 -11.00 15.00
C LEU A 237 0.07 -9.65 14.26
N ALA A 238 -0.68 -9.50 13.17
CA ALA A 238 -0.80 -8.25 12.45
C ALA A 238 -1.44 -7.16 13.30
N ILE A 239 -2.52 -7.48 14.03
CA ILE A 239 -3.19 -6.54 14.94
C ILE A 239 -2.27 -6.12 16.09
N MET A 240 -1.57 -7.06 16.72
CA MET A 240 -0.64 -6.77 17.81
C MET A 240 0.54 -5.90 17.34
N SER A 241 1.07 -6.17 16.15
CA SER A 241 2.14 -5.35 15.55
C SER A 241 1.67 -3.94 15.21
N ALA A 242 0.43 -3.79 14.73
CA ALA A 242 -0.16 -2.50 14.44
C ALA A 242 -0.39 -1.68 15.72
N HIS A 243 -0.80 -2.32 16.82
CA HIS A 243 -1.01 -1.66 18.12
C HIS A 243 0.29 -1.08 18.69
N HIS A 244 1.40 -1.79 18.57
CA HIS A 244 2.71 -1.27 18.98
C HIS A 244 3.16 -0.03 18.19
N PHE A 245 2.77 0.08 16.91
CA PHE A 245 3.12 1.21 16.04
C PHE A 245 2.30 2.48 16.35
N VAL A 246 1.11 2.34 16.94
CA VAL A 246 0.21 3.47 17.28
C VAL A 246 0.58 4.10 18.62
N LEU A 247 1.31 3.36 19.48
CA LEU A 247 1.70 3.83 20.83
C LEU A 247 3.10 4.50 20.88
N GLN A 248 3.81 4.61 19.77
CA GLN A 248 5.07 5.33 19.59
C GLN A 248 4.86 6.65 18.83
#